data_3cbf69c2806ed1f18a6095a0c5dfdfbd
#
_entry.id   3cbf69c2806ed1f18a6095a0c5dfdfbd
#
_cell.length_a   1.000
_cell.length_b   1.000
_cell.length_c   1.000
_cell.angle_alpha   90.00
_cell.angle_beta   90.00
_cell.angle_gamma   90.00
#
_symmetry.space_group_name_H-M   'P 1'
#
loop_
_entity.id
_entity.type
_entity.pdbx_description
1 polymer ?
#
loop_
_entity_poly.entity_id
_entity_poly.type
_entity_poly.pdbx_seq_one_letter_code
_entity_poly.pdbx_strand_id
1 'polypeptide(L)'
;MAKLLVIDNYDSFVYTLVDYLRLLGASATVVRNDVVDLASISSYDGVLASPGPGTPAKAGATVAAIEQCAQTKTPMLGVCLGHQALAEVFGGVVSHAPTLVHGKTSVIRHNGRGLFEGLPSPLTVGRYHSLAAEPDTVRELVITARTDDGIVMGVEHSELPLWGVQFHPESVLTQGGHRMLANWLAACGQPEALEAARGKAPLIRFDERAS
;
A
#
# COMPACT_ATOMS: atom_id res chain seq x y z
N MET A 1 -15.96 10.12 -9.02
CA MET A 1 -14.58 9.79 -9.47
C MET A 1 -13.63 10.42 -8.48
N ALA A 2 -12.94 9.61 -7.68
CA ALA A 2 -11.99 10.09 -6.69
C ALA A 2 -10.78 10.76 -7.34
N LYS A 3 -10.37 11.89 -6.77
CA LYS A 3 -9.19 12.65 -7.16
C LYS A 3 -8.04 12.32 -6.22
N LEU A 4 -7.03 11.64 -6.72
CA LEU A 4 -5.93 11.12 -5.91
C LEU A 4 -4.63 11.89 -6.14
N LEU A 5 -3.86 12.07 -5.07
CA LEU A 5 -2.44 12.42 -5.14
C LEU A 5 -1.62 11.14 -5.03
N VAL A 6 -0.73 10.90 -5.97
CA VAL A 6 0.26 9.83 -5.93
C VAL A 6 1.63 10.44 -5.73
N ILE A 7 2.23 10.18 -4.57
CA ILE A 7 3.59 10.62 -4.24
C ILE A 7 4.55 9.58 -4.81
N ASP A 8 5.31 10.00 -5.82
CA ASP A 8 6.30 9.17 -6.51
C ASP A 8 7.64 9.21 -5.75
N ASN A 9 8.01 8.10 -5.15
CA ASN A 9 9.30 7.90 -4.48
C ASN A 9 10.40 7.40 -5.44
N TYR A 10 10.34 7.81 -6.71
CA TYR A 10 11.31 7.43 -7.76
C TYR A 10 11.32 5.92 -8.04
N ASP A 11 10.14 5.32 -8.09
CA ASP A 11 9.95 3.90 -8.33
C ASP A 11 9.41 3.60 -9.73
N SER A 12 9.89 2.51 -10.34
CA SER A 12 9.45 2.10 -11.68
C SER A 12 8.02 1.56 -11.73
N PHE A 13 7.45 1.13 -10.60
CA PHE A 13 6.10 0.57 -10.50
C PHE A 13 5.01 1.61 -10.23
N VAL A 14 5.35 2.89 -10.01
CA VAL A 14 4.39 3.97 -9.76
C VAL A 14 3.33 4.04 -10.85
N TYR A 15 3.74 3.98 -12.12
CA TYR A 15 2.79 4.08 -13.23
C TYR A 15 1.89 2.87 -13.36
N THR A 16 2.33 1.68 -12.95
CA THR A 16 1.48 0.49 -12.89
C THR A 16 0.40 0.66 -11.80
N LEU A 17 0.75 1.22 -10.63
CA LEU A 17 -0.24 1.60 -9.61
C LEU A 17 -1.25 2.61 -10.16
N VAL A 18 -0.77 3.66 -10.83
CA VAL A 18 -1.62 4.69 -11.46
C VAL A 18 -2.57 4.08 -12.48
N ASP A 19 -2.10 3.16 -13.31
CA ASP A 19 -2.93 2.49 -14.30
C ASP A 19 -4.01 1.63 -13.64
N TYR A 20 -3.70 0.92 -12.54
CA TYR A 20 -4.71 0.19 -11.78
C TYR A 20 -5.76 1.14 -11.19
N LEU A 21 -5.36 2.27 -10.61
CA LEU A 21 -6.28 3.26 -10.07
C LEU A 21 -7.20 3.84 -11.15
N ARG A 22 -6.64 4.14 -12.32
CA ARG A 22 -7.42 4.62 -13.48
C ARG A 22 -8.40 3.57 -14.02
N LEU A 23 -7.97 2.31 -14.10
CA LEU A 23 -8.84 1.18 -14.48
C LEU A 23 -9.99 0.97 -13.50
N LEU A 24 -9.82 1.38 -12.25
CA LEU A 24 -10.84 1.38 -11.21
C LEU A 24 -11.69 2.66 -11.18
N GLY A 25 -11.45 3.58 -12.12
CA GLY A 25 -12.25 4.78 -12.32
C GLY A 25 -11.80 6.01 -11.55
N ALA A 26 -10.63 6.02 -10.90
CA ALA A 26 -10.10 7.18 -10.21
C ALA A 26 -9.26 8.08 -11.16
N SER A 27 -9.12 9.36 -10.79
CA SER A 27 -8.12 10.26 -11.39
C SER A 27 -6.91 10.36 -10.48
N ALA A 28 -5.70 10.35 -11.05
CA ALA A 28 -4.46 10.39 -10.29
C ALA A 28 -3.54 11.49 -10.81
N THR A 29 -3.11 12.37 -9.90
CA THR A 29 -2.04 13.34 -10.11
C THR A 29 -0.77 12.77 -9.49
N VAL A 30 0.27 12.57 -10.30
CA VAL A 30 1.56 12.04 -9.84
C VAL A 30 2.50 13.20 -9.57
N VAL A 31 3.06 13.26 -8.35
CA VAL A 31 4.01 14.29 -7.93
C VAL A 31 5.20 13.60 -7.27
N ARG A 32 6.42 13.99 -7.64
CA ARG A 32 7.63 13.46 -7.01
C ARG A 32 7.74 13.89 -5.55
N ASN A 33 8.30 13.05 -4.72
CA ASN A 33 8.38 13.23 -3.27
C ASN A 33 9.18 14.47 -2.82
N ASP A 34 10.02 15.04 -3.69
CA ASP A 34 10.82 16.25 -3.42
C ASP A 34 10.09 17.57 -3.75
N VAL A 35 8.93 17.51 -4.41
CA VAL A 35 8.16 18.70 -4.82
C VAL A 35 6.69 18.65 -4.39
N VAL A 36 6.35 17.82 -3.40
CA VAL A 36 4.99 17.72 -2.87
C VAL A 36 4.61 19.02 -2.15
N ASP A 37 3.48 19.61 -2.55
CA ASP A 37 2.84 20.68 -1.79
C ASP A 37 1.94 20.07 -0.70
N LEU A 38 2.42 20.10 0.53
CA LEU A 38 1.72 19.54 1.70
C LEU A 38 0.38 20.26 1.95
N ALA A 39 0.27 21.55 1.66
CA ALA A 39 -0.95 22.30 1.86
C ALA A 39 -2.08 21.84 0.92
N SER A 40 -1.74 21.27 -0.24
CA SER A 40 -2.70 20.77 -1.22
C SER A 40 -3.33 19.41 -0.85
N ILE A 41 -2.77 18.66 0.12
CA ILE A 41 -3.18 17.30 0.47
C ILE A 41 -4.68 17.21 0.77
N SER A 42 -5.22 18.14 1.54
CA SER A 42 -6.64 18.15 1.90
C SER A 42 -7.60 18.41 0.73
N SER A 43 -7.08 18.78 -0.45
CA SER A 43 -7.88 18.95 -1.67
C SER A 43 -8.05 17.67 -2.49
N TYR A 44 -7.42 16.58 -2.06
CA TYR A 44 -7.55 15.27 -2.67
C TYR A 44 -8.44 14.36 -1.84
N ASP A 45 -9.13 13.43 -2.50
CA ASP A 45 -9.97 12.43 -1.85
C ASP A 45 -9.14 11.28 -1.25
N GLY A 46 -7.89 11.16 -1.66
CA GLY A 46 -6.94 10.20 -1.12
C GLY A 46 -5.51 10.44 -1.59
N VAL A 47 -4.55 9.96 -0.79
CA VAL A 47 -3.11 10.03 -1.07
C VAL A 47 -2.52 8.64 -1.12
N LEU A 48 -1.76 8.32 -2.16
CA LEU A 48 -0.98 7.10 -2.26
C LEU A 48 0.51 7.45 -2.16
N ALA A 49 1.20 6.94 -1.15
CA ALA A 49 2.65 6.99 -1.05
C ALA A 49 3.24 5.73 -1.69
N SER A 50 3.96 5.89 -2.78
CA SER A 50 4.43 4.80 -3.64
C SER A 50 5.56 3.98 -3.01
N PRO A 51 5.87 2.81 -3.59
CA PRO A 51 7.18 2.19 -3.42
C PRO A 51 8.31 3.15 -3.75
N GLY A 52 9.53 2.80 -3.38
CA GLY A 52 10.73 3.55 -3.71
C GLY A 52 11.99 2.92 -3.14
N PRO A 53 13.16 3.37 -3.60
CA PRO A 53 14.44 2.91 -3.07
C PRO A 53 14.78 3.58 -1.74
N GLY A 54 15.66 2.95 -0.97
CA GLY A 54 16.24 3.51 0.26
C GLY A 54 15.38 3.30 1.49
N THR A 55 15.29 4.33 2.31
CA THR A 55 14.60 4.30 3.62
C THR A 55 13.61 5.46 3.74
N PRO A 56 12.62 5.39 4.65
CA PRO A 56 11.67 6.47 4.88
C PRO A 56 12.33 7.83 5.13
N ALA A 57 13.42 7.87 5.88
CA ALA A 57 14.18 9.10 6.15
C ALA A 57 14.76 9.77 4.89
N LYS A 58 14.88 9.04 3.78
CA LYS A 58 15.35 9.54 2.48
C LYS A 58 14.24 9.69 1.44
N ALA A 59 12.99 9.53 1.84
CA ALA A 59 11.82 9.58 0.95
C ALA A 59 11.25 11.01 0.76
N GLY A 60 12.09 12.04 0.83
CA GLY A 60 11.68 13.43 0.61
C GLY A 60 10.55 13.85 1.54
N ALA A 61 9.48 14.43 1.00
CA ALA A 61 8.32 14.88 1.76
C ALA A 61 7.33 13.76 2.14
N THR A 62 7.61 12.48 1.85
CA THR A 62 6.66 11.39 2.08
C THR A 62 6.24 11.27 3.55
N VAL A 63 7.20 11.37 4.50
CA VAL A 63 6.91 11.33 5.94
C VAL A 63 5.99 12.49 6.33
N ALA A 64 6.35 13.72 5.96
CA ALA A 64 5.53 14.90 6.23
C ALA A 64 4.14 14.85 5.58
N ALA A 65 4.04 14.24 4.40
CA ALA A 65 2.75 14.04 3.74
C ALA A 65 1.85 13.04 4.49
N ILE A 66 2.41 11.99 5.08
CA ILE A 66 1.69 11.05 5.93
C ILE A 66 1.19 11.75 7.20
N GLU A 67 2.04 12.54 7.86
CA GLU A 67 1.65 13.34 9.02
C GLU A 67 0.52 14.32 8.68
N GLN A 68 0.61 14.96 7.51
CA GLN A 68 -0.45 15.86 7.00
C GLN A 68 -1.76 15.10 6.75
N CYS A 69 -1.70 13.89 6.15
CA CYS A 69 -2.89 13.05 5.98
C CYS A 69 -3.52 12.67 7.33
N ALA A 70 -2.71 12.37 8.34
CA ALA A 70 -3.21 12.10 9.69
C ALA A 70 -3.94 13.31 10.30
N GLN A 71 -3.37 14.51 10.17
CA GLN A 71 -3.96 15.75 10.67
C GLN A 71 -5.26 16.13 9.96
N THR A 72 -5.30 16.01 8.65
CA THR A 72 -6.46 16.36 7.80
C THR A 72 -7.49 15.24 7.69
N LYS A 73 -7.17 14.03 8.20
CA LYS A 73 -7.95 12.80 8.03
C LYS A 73 -8.18 12.46 6.54
N THR A 74 -7.23 12.81 5.69
CA THR A 74 -7.25 12.43 4.28
C THR A 74 -6.91 10.95 4.15
N PRO A 75 -7.75 10.12 3.49
CA PRO A 75 -7.46 8.71 3.25
C PRO A 75 -6.09 8.50 2.62
N MET A 76 -5.26 7.62 3.21
CA MET A 76 -3.89 7.39 2.72
C MET A 76 -3.58 5.90 2.63
N LEU A 77 -2.92 5.51 1.53
CA LEU A 77 -2.35 4.18 1.34
C LEU A 77 -0.84 4.27 1.12
N GLY A 78 -0.07 3.65 1.99
CA GLY A 78 1.37 3.46 1.81
C GLY A 78 1.68 2.10 1.19
N VAL A 79 2.48 2.07 0.13
CA VAL A 79 2.93 0.84 -0.53
C VAL A 79 4.45 0.72 -0.39
N CYS A 80 4.92 -0.41 0.11
CA CYS A 80 6.33 -0.75 0.31
C CYS A 80 7.08 0.32 1.12
N LEU A 81 7.83 1.24 0.50
CA LEU A 81 8.47 2.37 1.18
C LEU A 81 7.44 3.28 1.89
N GLY A 82 6.29 3.54 1.26
CA GLY A 82 5.20 4.30 1.87
C GLY A 82 4.61 3.62 3.11
N HIS A 83 4.51 2.29 3.13
CA HIS A 83 4.12 1.52 4.30
C HIS A 83 5.16 1.62 5.44
N GLN A 84 6.45 1.54 5.10
CA GLN A 84 7.53 1.70 6.07
C GLN A 84 7.53 3.11 6.66
N ALA A 85 7.33 4.13 5.83
CA ALA A 85 7.19 5.52 6.30
C ALA A 85 5.98 5.68 7.23
N LEU A 86 4.84 5.06 6.90
CA LEU A 86 3.67 5.04 7.79
C LEU A 86 3.99 4.39 9.14
N ALA A 87 4.71 3.28 9.15
CA ALA A 87 5.10 2.61 10.39
C ALA A 87 6.00 3.51 11.25
N GLU A 88 6.99 4.20 10.66
CA GLU A 88 7.89 5.12 11.39
C GLU A 88 7.16 6.35 11.92
N VAL A 89 6.22 6.94 11.17
CA VAL A 89 5.40 8.09 11.64
C VAL A 89 4.65 7.75 12.93
N PHE A 90 4.23 6.49 13.08
CA PHE A 90 3.53 6.00 14.27
C PHE A 90 4.45 5.19 15.21
N GLY A 91 5.72 5.58 15.30
CA GLY A 91 6.67 5.10 16.31
C GLY A 91 7.23 3.70 16.07
N GLY A 92 6.92 3.08 14.93
CA GLY A 92 7.52 1.80 14.53
C GLY A 92 8.98 1.96 14.10
N VAL A 93 9.73 0.86 14.19
CA VAL A 93 11.12 0.77 13.70
C VAL A 93 11.14 -0.03 12.41
N VAL A 94 11.84 0.48 11.40
CA VAL A 94 12.07 -0.23 10.13
C VAL A 94 13.52 -0.69 10.08
N SER A 95 13.71 -2.00 9.93
CA SER A 95 15.02 -2.63 9.87
C SER A 95 15.11 -3.69 8.77
N HIS A 96 16.27 -4.34 8.65
CA HIS A 96 16.42 -5.43 7.68
C HIS A 96 15.46 -6.58 7.97
N ALA A 97 14.71 -6.99 6.94
CA ALA A 97 13.84 -8.15 7.03
C ALA A 97 14.68 -9.41 7.32
N PRO A 98 14.18 -10.33 8.16
CA PRO A 98 14.90 -11.58 8.49
C PRO A 98 15.25 -12.40 7.25
N THR A 99 14.41 -12.32 6.22
CA THR A 99 14.61 -13.03 4.95
C THR A 99 14.58 -12.03 3.80
N LEU A 100 15.67 -11.94 3.04
CA LEU A 100 15.72 -11.14 1.84
C LEU A 100 14.92 -11.81 0.72
N VAL A 101 13.85 -11.15 0.29
CA VAL A 101 13.02 -11.63 -0.83
C VAL A 101 12.88 -10.50 -1.85
N HIS A 102 13.32 -10.75 -3.08
CA HIS A 102 13.18 -9.79 -4.17
C HIS A 102 12.67 -10.50 -5.43
N GLY A 103 11.54 -10.00 -5.97
CA GLY A 103 10.93 -10.55 -7.19
C GLY A 103 10.35 -11.96 -7.01
N LYS A 104 10.01 -12.36 -5.79
CA LYS A 104 9.39 -13.65 -5.46
C LYS A 104 8.06 -13.45 -4.75
N THR A 105 7.29 -14.52 -4.70
CA THR A 105 6.03 -14.54 -3.95
C THR A 105 6.24 -14.92 -2.48
N SER A 106 5.33 -14.46 -1.64
CA SER A 106 5.15 -14.93 -0.27
C SER A 106 3.68 -15.13 0.01
N VAL A 107 3.39 -16.04 0.92
CA VAL A 107 2.04 -16.26 1.43
C VAL A 107 1.85 -15.41 2.68
N ILE A 108 0.76 -14.67 2.73
CA ILE A 108 0.38 -13.87 3.90
C ILE A 108 -0.97 -14.32 4.46
N ARG A 109 -1.15 -14.13 5.77
CA ARG A 109 -2.45 -14.24 6.43
C ARG A 109 -2.90 -12.86 6.87
N HIS A 110 -4.16 -12.54 6.66
CA HIS A 110 -4.74 -11.23 6.96
C HIS A 110 -6.05 -11.34 7.74
N ASN A 111 -6.49 -10.22 8.33
CA ASN A 111 -7.67 -10.13 9.18
C ASN A 111 -9.01 -10.13 8.40
N GLY A 112 -8.99 -10.04 7.07
CA GLY A 112 -10.17 -10.01 6.21
C GLY A 112 -10.97 -8.70 6.25
N ARG A 113 -10.40 -7.61 6.78
CA ARG A 113 -11.06 -6.30 6.92
C ARG A 113 -10.33 -5.21 6.16
N GLY A 114 -10.96 -4.04 6.01
CA GLY A 114 -10.36 -2.88 5.37
C GLY A 114 -9.86 -3.18 3.97
N LEU A 115 -8.56 -3.02 3.72
CA LEU A 115 -7.96 -3.32 2.41
C LEU A 115 -8.18 -4.78 1.97
N PHE A 116 -8.30 -5.71 2.91
CA PHE A 116 -8.39 -7.15 2.66
C PHE A 116 -9.82 -7.68 2.58
N GLU A 117 -10.82 -6.81 2.63
CA GLU A 117 -12.22 -7.22 2.57
C GLU A 117 -12.56 -7.92 1.24
N GLY A 118 -13.14 -9.13 1.36
CA GLY A 118 -13.52 -9.96 0.21
C GLY A 118 -12.36 -10.65 -0.50
N LEU A 119 -11.15 -10.67 0.11
CA LEU A 119 -10.00 -11.43 -0.36
C LEU A 119 -9.85 -12.75 0.41
N PRO A 120 -9.33 -13.82 -0.22
CA PRO A 120 -9.04 -15.08 0.47
C PRO A 120 -7.87 -14.92 1.43
N SER A 121 -7.89 -15.68 2.53
CA SER A 121 -6.73 -15.82 3.42
C SER A 121 -6.47 -17.32 3.62
N PRO A 122 -5.29 -17.85 3.29
CA PRO A 122 -4.07 -17.14 2.90
C PRO A 122 -4.13 -16.50 1.50
N LEU A 123 -3.25 -15.52 1.26
CA LEU A 123 -3.13 -14.76 0.03
C LEU A 123 -1.69 -14.74 -0.47
N THR A 124 -1.45 -14.95 -1.77
CA THR A 124 -0.14 -14.86 -2.39
C THR A 124 0.14 -13.42 -2.84
N VAL A 125 1.31 -12.87 -2.48
CA VAL A 125 1.72 -11.50 -2.79
C VAL A 125 3.16 -11.43 -3.30
N GLY A 126 3.42 -10.46 -4.18
CA GLY A 126 4.76 -10.18 -4.71
C GLY A 126 5.59 -9.32 -3.75
N ARG A 127 6.81 -9.75 -3.44
CA ARG A 127 7.75 -9.07 -2.54
C ARG A 127 8.98 -8.58 -3.26
N TYR A 128 9.38 -7.33 -2.96
CA TYR A 128 10.54 -6.66 -3.56
C TYR A 128 11.36 -5.88 -2.51
N HIS A 129 11.15 -6.14 -1.21
CA HIS A 129 11.73 -5.35 -0.13
C HIS A 129 12.82 -6.09 0.65
N SER A 130 13.83 -5.35 1.10
CA SER A 130 14.87 -5.80 2.02
C SER A 130 14.66 -5.30 3.46
N LEU A 131 13.81 -4.27 3.64
CA LEU A 131 13.44 -3.69 4.92
C LEU A 131 12.00 -4.04 5.26
N ALA A 132 11.69 -4.11 6.55
CA ALA A 132 10.34 -4.33 7.06
C ALA A 132 10.17 -3.64 8.43
N ALA A 133 8.92 -3.32 8.79
CA ALA A 133 8.61 -2.85 10.14
C ALA A 133 8.79 -4.00 11.16
N GLU A 134 9.47 -3.71 12.27
CA GLU A 134 9.65 -4.65 13.38
C GLU A 134 8.33 -4.83 14.13
N PRO A 135 7.80 -6.08 14.24
CA PRO A 135 6.46 -6.32 14.76
C PRO A 135 6.21 -5.78 16.17
N ASP A 136 7.20 -5.85 17.04
CA ASP A 136 7.08 -5.46 18.45
C ASP A 136 7.11 -3.94 18.67
N THR A 137 7.51 -3.19 17.64
CA THR A 137 7.57 -1.73 17.65
C THR A 137 6.29 -1.08 17.09
N VAL A 138 5.51 -1.81 16.28
CA VAL A 138 4.26 -1.33 15.69
C VAL A 138 3.14 -1.37 16.75
N ARG A 139 3.03 -0.32 17.57
CA ARG A 139 2.12 -0.27 18.73
C ARG A 139 0.93 0.64 18.50
N GLU A 140 1.09 1.72 17.75
CA GLU A 140 0.03 2.69 17.45
C GLU A 140 -0.78 2.31 16.21
N LEU A 141 -0.29 1.35 15.42
CA LEU A 141 -1.00 0.78 14.28
C LEU A 141 -1.44 -0.65 14.58
N VAL A 142 -2.52 -1.06 13.96
CA VAL A 142 -2.99 -2.45 13.96
C VAL A 142 -2.32 -3.21 12.82
N ILE A 143 -1.65 -4.32 13.14
CA ILE A 143 -1.10 -5.20 12.11
C ILE A 143 -2.25 -6.03 11.51
N THR A 144 -2.50 -5.85 10.22
CA THR A 144 -3.61 -6.46 9.50
C THR A 144 -3.22 -7.68 8.68
N ALA A 145 -1.92 -7.81 8.35
CA ALA A 145 -1.38 -8.95 7.62
C ALA A 145 0.05 -9.29 8.03
N ARG A 146 0.38 -10.59 8.03
CA ARG A 146 1.73 -11.13 8.30
C ARG A 146 2.03 -12.32 7.40
N THR A 147 3.33 -12.57 7.18
CA THR A 147 3.82 -13.87 6.70
C THR A 147 3.81 -14.91 7.84
N ASP A 148 3.91 -16.19 7.52
CA ASP A 148 3.96 -17.25 8.55
C ASP A 148 5.22 -17.14 9.44
N ASP A 149 6.32 -16.56 8.95
CA ASP A 149 7.53 -16.22 9.71
C ASP A 149 7.45 -14.87 10.45
N GLY A 150 6.28 -14.23 10.48
CA GLY A 150 5.97 -13.10 11.34
C GLY A 150 6.27 -11.69 10.76
N ILE A 151 6.74 -11.59 9.53
CA ILE A 151 7.02 -10.30 8.89
C ILE A 151 5.72 -9.50 8.75
N VAL A 152 5.73 -8.22 9.15
CA VAL A 152 4.60 -7.31 8.99
C VAL A 152 4.39 -7.01 7.51
N MET A 153 3.20 -7.35 7.01
CA MET A 153 2.85 -7.21 5.60
C MET A 153 1.67 -6.27 5.35
N GLY A 154 0.96 -5.88 6.41
CA GLY A 154 -0.11 -4.90 6.34
C GLY A 154 -0.34 -4.25 7.70
N VAL A 155 -0.64 -2.95 7.67
CA VAL A 155 -1.00 -2.16 8.86
C VAL A 155 -2.16 -1.23 8.54
N GLU A 156 -2.91 -0.86 9.59
CA GLU A 156 -3.91 0.20 9.54
C GLU A 156 -3.91 0.99 10.84
N HIS A 157 -4.30 2.24 10.80
CA HIS A 157 -4.56 3.01 12.02
C HIS A 157 -5.98 2.72 12.52
N SER A 158 -6.16 2.58 13.82
CA SER A 158 -7.45 2.20 14.41
C SER A 158 -8.56 3.25 14.26
N GLU A 159 -8.20 4.53 14.14
CA GLU A 159 -9.13 5.66 14.14
C GLU A 159 -8.99 6.56 12.90
N LEU A 160 -7.83 6.57 12.27
CA LEU A 160 -7.56 7.41 11.09
C LEU A 160 -7.63 6.57 9.81
N PRO A 161 -8.01 7.17 8.67
CA PRO A 161 -8.13 6.46 7.41
C PRO A 161 -6.75 6.23 6.75
N LEU A 162 -5.86 5.55 7.46
CA LEU A 162 -4.47 5.32 7.04
C LEU A 162 -4.18 3.83 6.98
N TRP A 163 -3.69 3.36 5.84
CA TRP A 163 -3.35 1.96 5.57
C TRP A 163 -1.97 1.84 4.96
N GLY A 164 -1.35 0.69 5.16
CA GLY A 164 -0.08 0.37 4.53
C GLY A 164 0.04 -1.12 4.20
N VAL A 165 0.63 -1.42 3.04
CA VAL A 165 1.01 -2.77 2.63
C VAL A 165 2.47 -2.82 2.26
N GLN A 166 3.20 -3.82 2.79
CA GLN A 166 4.64 -3.99 2.53
C GLN A 166 4.91 -4.59 1.15
N PHE A 167 3.98 -5.33 0.61
CA PHE A 167 4.04 -5.94 -0.72
C PHE A 167 3.50 -4.98 -1.79
N HIS A 168 3.59 -5.41 -3.06
CA HIS A 168 3.19 -4.62 -4.22
C HIS A 168 1.83 -5.09 -4.74
N PRO A 169 0.72 -4.36 -4.48
CA PRO A 169 -0.62 -4.73 -4.98
C PRO A 169 -0.72 -4.65 -6.51
N GLU A 170 0.13 -3.86 -7.16
CA GLU A 170 0.19 -3.70 -8.62
C GLU A 170 0.97 -4.82 -9.31
N SER A 171 1.73 -5.61 -8.55
CA SER A 171 2.51 -6.69 -9.12
C SER A 171 1.61 -7.80 -9.69
N VAL A 172 1.98 -8.31 -10.84
CA VAL A 172 1.35 -9.51 -11.44
C VAL A 172 1.48 -10.75 -10.55
N LEU A 173 2.41 -10.73 -9.60
CA LEU A 173 2.62 -11.77 -8.60
C LEU A 173 1.67 -11.67 -7.40
N THR A 174 0.88 -10.58 -7.31
CA THR A 174 -0.04 -10.34 -6.19
C THR A 174 -1.47 -10.72 -6.58
N GLN A 175 -2.05 -11.65 -5.85
CA GLN A 175 -3.46 -11.97 -5.98
C GLN A 175 -4.32 -10.83 -5.41
N GLY A 176 -5.39 -10.49 -6.11
CA GLY A 176 -6.41 -9.56 -5.61
C GLY A 176 -5.98 -8.11 -5.49
N GLY A 177 -4.87 -7.68 -6.13
CA GLY A 177 -4.39 -6.30 -6.05
C GLY A 177 -5.42 -5.25 -6.48
N HIS A 178 -6.17 -5.51 -7.55
CA HIS A 178 -7.27 -4.63 -7.96
C HIS A 178 -8.35 -4.51 -6.88
N ARG A 179 -8.69 -5.61 -6.20
CA ARG A 179 -9.68 -5.59 -5.13
C ARG A 179 -9.19 -4.79 -3.93
N MET A 180 -7.92 -4.93 -3.53
CA MET A 180 -7.32 -4.12 -2.45
C MET A 180 -7.38 -2.62 -2.76
N LEU A 181 -6.96 -2.23 -3.97
CA LEU A 181 -7.03 -0.83 -4.40
C LEU A 181 -8.47 -0.33 -4.48
N ALA A 182 -9.43 -1.16 -4.91
CA ALA A 182 -10.85 -0.81 -4.92
C ALA A 182 -11.41 -0.63 -3.51
N ASN A 183 -11.00 -1.45 -2.52
CA ASN A 183 -11.39 -1.27 -1.13
C ASN A 183 -10.88 0.08 -0.59
N TRP A 184 -9.63 0.45 -0.91
CA TRP A 184 -9.09 1.76 -0.56
C TRP A 184 -9.83 2.91 -1.26
N LEU A 185 -10.15 2.78 -2.57
CA LEU A 185 -10.91 3.78 -3.30
C LEU A 185 -12.32 3.97 -2.74
N ALA A 186 -12.96 2.91 -2.24
CA ALA A 186 -14.24 3.04 -1.55
C ALA A 186 -14.13 3.90 -0.29
N ALA A 187 -13.03 3.78 0.47
CA ALA A 187 -12.73 4.65 1.60
C ALA A 187 -12.41 6.10 1.17
N CYS A 188 -11.93 6.31 -0.06
CA CYS A 188 -11.74 7.62 -0.68
C CYS A 188 -13.06 8.20 -1.28
N GLY A 189 -14.22 7.60 -0.98
CA GLY A 189 -15.52 8.06 -1.48
C GLY A 189 -15.91 7.56 -2.87
N GLN A 190 -15.24 6.51 -3.38
CA GLN A 190 -15.54 5.91 -4.69
C GLN A 190 -15.93 4.42 -4.56
N PRO A 191 -17.11 4.08 -4.02
CA PRO A 191 -17.53 2.69 -3.83
C PRO A 191 -17.74 1.93 -5.16
N GLU A 192 -17.96 2.60 -6.28
CA GLU A 192 -18.10 2.01 -7.61
C GLU A 192 -16.84 1.25 -8.07
N ALA A 193 -15.68 1.57 -7.49
CA ALA A 193 -14.43 0.87 -7.73
C ALA A 193 -14.52 -0.63 -7.38
N LEU A 194 -15.35 -0.99 -6.41
CA LEU A 194 -15.56 -2.39 -6.01
C LEU A 194 -16.17 -3.21 -7.14
N GLU A 195 -17.13 -2.65 -7.88
CA GLU A 195 -17.71 -3.29 -9.06
C GLU A 195 -16.71 -3.31 -10.22
N ALA A 196 -15.98 -2.21 -10.44
CA ALA A 196 -14.96 -2.13 -11.47
C ALA A 196 -13.82 -3.15 -11.26
N ALA A 197 -13.57 -3.58 -10.03
CA ALA A 197 -12.55 -4.60 -9.71
C ALA A 197 -13.02 -6.05 -9.99
N ARG A 198 -14.31 -6.29 -10.20
CA ARG A 198 -14.82 -7.65 -10.41
C ARG A 198 -14.23 -8.29 -11.65
N GLY A 199 -13.76 -9.53 -11.51
CA GLY A 199 -13.18 -10.30 -12.60
C GLY A 199 -11.81 -9.81 -13.08
N LYS A 200 -11.27 -8.72 -12.49
CA LYS A 200 -9.90 -8.30 -12.77
C LYS A 200 -8.95 -9.20 -12.00
N ALA A 201 -8.13 -9.93 -12.74
CA ALA A 201 -7.03 -10.74 -12.22
C ALA A 201 -5.70 -10.15 -12.71
N PRO A 202 -4.58 -10.42 -12.04
CA PRO A 202 -3.26 -10.17 -12.62
C PRO A 202 -3.18 -10.81 -14.02
N LEU A 203 -2.46 -10.20 -14.93
CA LEU A 203 -2.33 -10.64 -16.32
C LEU A 203 -1.70 -12.03 -16.47
N ILE A 204 -1.07 -12.55 -15.42
CA ILE A 204 -0.46 -13.89 -15.38
C ILE A 204 -1.22 -14.72 -14.34
N ARG A 205 -1.91 -15.76 -14.81
CA ARG A 205 -2.40 -16.83 -13.95
C ARG A 205 -1.23 -17.76 -13.67
N PHE A 206 -0.86 -17.93 -12.42
CA PHE A 206 -0.01 -19.07 -12.03
C PHE A 206 -0.85 -20.32 -12.20
N ASP A 207 -0.49 -21.17 -13.15
CA ASP A 207 -1.07 -22.51 -13.28
C ASP A 207 -0.57 -23.32 -12.06
N GLU A 208 -1.49 -23.70 -11.16
CA GLU A 208 -1.19 -24.53 -9.98
C GLU A 208 -0.81 -25.99 -10.38
N ARG A 209 -0.50 -26.24 -11.64
CA ARG A 209 -0.20 -27.57 -12.19
C ARG A 209 1.26 -27.77 -12.57
N ALA A 210 2.17 -27.22 -11.77
CA ALA A 210 3.59 -27.55 -11.90
C ALA A 210 4.14 -27.93 -10.51
N SER A 211 3.75 -29.13 -10.05
CA SER A 211 4.39 -29.86 -8.96
C SER A 211 4.77 -31.24 -9.48
#